data_0e5f71a4a72b0cd3b980f649606ecb78
#
_entry.id   0e5f71a4a72b0cd3b980f649606ecb78
#
_cell.length_a   1.000
_cell.length_b   1.000
_cell.length_c   1.000
_cell.angle_alpha   90.00
_cell.angle_beta   90.00
_cell.angle_gamma   90.00
#
_symmetry.space_group_name_H-M   'P 1'
#
loop_
_entity.id
_entity.type
_entity.pdbx_description
1 polymer ?
#
loop_
_entity_poly.entity_id
_entity_poly.type
_entity_poly.pdbx_seq_one_letter_code
_entity_poly.pdbx_strand_id
1 'polypeptide(L)'
;MQSETWINTYGIQTKYGVPKPAYRAFEMLAALPATGVFVNADAGGSPRRAGLSAAGNCTANVGTVDVITAADAPPGAPIVLHALVSNWNCNVKDAADPSTGCAIATASGVVIAFANLPAGAKAPASAAFSLIDSTHAWARNAFVANGSPLYPTPAQIAAEMEASLVVPVAIPVSAGGGALTITLPDLEPYATAHVTITLALS
;
A
#
# COMPACT_ATOMS: atom_id res chain seq x y z
N MET A 1 -1.70 18.34 30.12
CA MET A 1 -0.85 17.93 28.99
C MET A 1 -1.68 18.08 27.73
N GLN A 2 -1.32 19.03 26.88
CA GLN A 2 -1.99 19.19 25.59
C GLN A 2 -1.35 18.18 24.64
N SER A 3 -2.12 17.21 24.17
CA SER A 3 -1.64 16.23 23.19
C SER A 3 -1.39 16.95 21.86
N GLU A 4 -0.21 16.79 21.30
CA GLU A 4 0.06 17.20 19.91
C GLU A 4 -1.03 16.63 18.99
N THR A 5 -1.37 17.39 17.97
CA THR A 5 -2.43 17.03 16.98
C THR A 5 -2.22 15.61 16.39
N TRP A 6 -0.98 15.12 16.39
CA TRP A 6 -0.57 13.86 15.80
C TRP A 6 -0.20 12.78 16.83
N ILE A 7 0.02 13.12 18.10
CA ILE A 7 0.43 12.18 19.15
C ILE A 7 -0.81 11.77 19.96
N ASN A 8 -0.90 10.49 20.30
CA ASN A 8 -1.89 9.87 21.19
C ASN A 8 -3.36 9.92 20.75
N THR A 9 -3.64 10.03 19.47
CA THR A 9 -5.01 9.85 19.01
C THR A 9 -5.14 8.50 18.30
N TYR A 10 -5.94 7.62 18.86
CA TYR A 10 -6.29 6.33 18.25
C TYR A 10 -7.12 6.47 16.95
N GLY A 11 -7.48 7.71 16.57
CA GLY A 11 -8.26 7.98 15.39
C GLY A 11 -7.45 7.88 14.09
N ILE A 12 -8.14 7.56 13.01
CA ILE A 12 -7.59 7.53 11.63
C ILE A 12 -7.49 8.92 10.99
N GLN A 13 -8.01 9.93 11.67
CA GLN A 13 -7.91 11.36 11.30
C GLN A 13 -7.40 12.17 12.50
N THR A 14 -6.85 13.35 12.22
CA THR A 14 -6.55 14.33 13.27
C THR A 14 -7.83 14.98 13.80
N LYS A 15 -7.73 15.75 14.88
CA LYS A 15 -8.86 16.54 15.41
C LYS A 15 -9.40 17.59 14.42
N TYR A 16 -8.61 17.93 13.41
CA TYR A 16 -9.00 18.88 12.34
C TYR A 16 -9.48 18.17 11.06
N GLY A 17 -9.70 16.85 11.11
CA GLY A 17 -10.20 16.08 10.00
C GLY A 17 -9.14 15.69 8.96
N VAL A 18 -7.85 15.98 9.21
CA VAL A 18 -6.79 15.59 8.28
C VAL A 18 -6.61 14.07 8.31
N PRO A 19 -6.74 13.37 7.17
CA PRO A 19 -6.54 11.94 7.08
C PRO A 19 -5.10 11.54 7.45
N LYS A 20 -4.99 10.50 8.27
CA LYS A 20 -3.73 9.83 8.55
C LYS A 20 -3.47 8.71 7.54
N PRO A 21 -2.25 8.18 7.43
CA PRO A 21 -1.93 7.07 6.53
C PRO A 21 -2.88 5.88 6.65
N ALA A 22 -3.30 5.52 7.87
CA ALA A 22 -4.27 4.44 8.09
C ALA A 22 -5.63 4.71 7.42
N TYR A 23 -6.12 5.95 7.43
CA TYR A 23 -7.35 6.33 6.72
C TYR A 23 -7.21 6.07 5.21
N ARG A 24 -6.09 6.50 4.64
CA ARG A 24 -5.80 6.31 3.21
C ARG A 24 -5.62 4.84 2.84
N ALA A 25 -5.02 4.03 3.72
CA ALA A 25 -4.94 2.58 3.53
C ALA A 25 -6.33 1.93 3.53
N PHE A 26 -7.26 2.37 4.39
CA PHE A 26 -8.65 1.91 4.36
C PHE A 26 -9.38 2.36 3.08
N GLU A 27 -9.12 3.57 2.57
CA GLU A 27 -9.66 3.99 1.27
C GLU A 27 -9.15 3.10 0.13
N MET A 28 -7.86 2.75 0.11
CA MET A 28 -7.32 1.80 -0.86
C MET A 28 -7.97 0.41 -0.74
N LEU A 29 -8.17 -0.08 0.48
CA LEU A 29 -8.85 -1.35 0.72
C LEU A 29 -10.32 -1.30 0.26
N ALA A 30 -11.01 -0.19 0.56
CA ALA A 30 -12.41 0.01 0.14
C ALA A 30 -12.57 0.17 -1.38
N ALA A 31 -11.52 0.56 -2.08
CA ALA A 31 -11.50 0.65 -3.54
C ALA A 31 -11.41 -0.72 -4.23
N LEU A 32 -11.10 -1.79 -3.48
CA LEU A 32 -11.14 -3.15 -4.03
C LEU A 32 -12.60 -3.56 -4.29
N PRO A 33 -12.90 -4.18 -5.43
CA PRO A 33 -14.27 -4.60 -5.74
C PRO A 33 -14.75 -5.67 -4.74
N ALA A 34 -15.92 -5.45 -4.14
CA ALA A 34 -16.50 -6.34 -3.14
C ALA A 34 -16.90 -7.72 -3.70
N THR A 35 -17.15 -7.81 -5.01
CA THR A 35 -17.57 -9.02 -5.72
C THR A 35 -16.53 -9.49 -6.74
N GLY A 36 -15.32 -8.99 -6.62
CA GLY A 36 -14.26 -9.28 -7.57
C GLY A 36 -13.83 -10.76 -7.55
N VAL A 37 -13.46 -11.24 -8.72
CA VAL A 37 -12.79 -12.54 -8.86
C VAL A 37 -11.37 -12.38 -8.26
N PHE A 38 -11.03 -13.23 -7.29
CA PHE A 38 -9.66 -13.26 -6.78
C PHE A 38 -8.73 -13.74 -7.91
N VAL A 39 -7.79 -12.90 -8.28
CA VAL A 39 -6.72 -13.24 -9.20
C VAL A 39 -5.51 -13.67 -8.37
N ASN A 40 -4.93 -14.81 -8.67
CA ASN A 40 -3.69 -15.20 -8.00
C ASN A 40 -2.59 -14.24 -8.43
N ALA A 41 -2.07 -13.46 -7.49
CA ALA A 41 -0.84 -12.72 -7.69
C ALA A 41 0.26 -13.37 -6.85
N ASP A 42 1.36 -13.72 -7.50
CA ASP A 42 2.60 -14.07 -6.81
C ASP A 42 3.50 -12.84 -6.78
N ALA A 43 3.90 -12.41 -5.60
CA ALA A 43 4.99 -11.46 -5.44
C ALA A 43 6.30 -12.25 -5.63
N GLY A 44 6.76 -12.31 -6.87
CA GLY A 44 8.04 -12.95 -7.21
C GLY A 44 9.19 -12.19 -6.53
N GLY A 45 10.05 -12.92 -5.84
CA GLY A 45 11.22 -12.38 -5.15
C GLY A 45 11.02 -12.11 -3.66
N SER A 46 9.79 -12.02 -3.16
CA SER A 46 9.54 -12.03 -1.72
C SER A 46 9.39 -13.46 -1.25
N PRO A 47 10.08 -13.89 -0.21
CA PRO A 47 9.81 -15.19 0.36
C PRO A 47 8.36 -15.19 0.82
N ARG A 48 7.59 -16.13 0.29
CA ARG A 48 6.28 -16.50 0.80
C ARG A 48 6.35 -16.51 2.31
N ARG A 49 5.32 -16.01 3.00
CA ARG A 49 5.13 -16.15 4.45
C ARG A 49 5.98 -17.30 4.98
N ALA A 50 7.17 -16.99 5.45
CA ALA A 50 7.94 -17.94 6.21
C ALA A 50 7.03 -18.26 7.39
N GLY A 51 6.50 -19.47 7.45
CA GLY A 51 5.56 -19.87 8.45
C GLY A 51 6.08 -19.43 9.79
N LEU A 52 5.20 -18.89 10.63
CA LEU A 52 5.48 -18.59 12.02
C LEU A 52 6.22 -19.80 12.58
N SER A 53 7.52 -19.70 12.79
CA SER A 53 8.20 -20.70 13.57
C SER A 53 7.62 -20.60 14.96
N ALA A 54 7.16 -21.71 15.49
CA ALA A 54 6.55 -21.77 16.83
C ALA A 54 7.51 -21.29 17.94
N ALA A 55 8.73 -20.92 17.61
CA ALA A 55 9.80 -20.54 18.54
C ALA A 55 9.94 -19.02 18.73
N GLY A 56 9.13 -18.17 18.11
CA GLY A 56 9.22 -16.71 18.32
C GLY A 56 10.53 -16.06 17.85
N ASN A 57 11.40 -16.80 17.20
CA ASN A 57 12.61 -16.27 16.60
C ASN A 57 12.28 -15.72 15.22
N CYS A 58 12.36 -14.40 15.09
CA CYS A 58 12.42 -13.76 13.78
C CYS A 58 13.67 -14.23 13.07
N THR A 59 13.58 -15.30 12.30
CA THR A 59 14.66 -15.65 11.39
C THR A 59 14.78 -14.53 10.37
N ALA A 60 15.82 -13.77 10.56
CA ALA A 60 16.46 -12.81 9.66
C ALA A 60 15.58 -12.21 8.55
N ASN A 61 15.24 -10.93 8.72
CA ASN A 61 15.10 -9.92 7.65
C ASN A 61 14.36 -10.31 6.36
N VAL A 62 13.37 -11.15 6.47
CA VAL A 62 12.52 -11.42 5.33
C VAL A 62 11.35 -10.47 5.42
N GLY A 63 11.46 -9.33 4.75
CA GLY A 63 10.33 -8.45 4.53
C GLY A 63 9.21 -9.26 3.89
N THR A 64 8.14 -9.49 4.61
CA THR A 64 6.96 -10.17 4.06
C THR A 64 6.09 -9.13 3.41
N VAL A 65 6.03 -9.17 2.09
CA VAL A 65 5.06 -8.39 1.35
C VAL A 65 3.77 -9.20 1.28
N ASP A 66 2.71 -8.69 1.90
CA ASP A 66 1.37 -9.25 1.77
C ASP A 66 0.68 -8.62 0.55
N VAL A 67 -0.01 -9.45 -0.24
CA VAL A 67 -0.73 -8.99 -1.44
C VAL A 67 -2.17 -9.50 -1.38
N ILE A 68 -3.11 -8.56 -1.55
CA ILE A 68 -4.54 -8.85 -1.75
C ILE A 68 -4.88 -8.43 -3.18
N THR A 69 -5.46 -9.33 -3.96
CA THR A 69 -5.82 -9.07 -5.36
C THR A 69 -7.30 -9.21 -5.60
N ALA A 70 -7.81 -8.41 -6.51
CA ALA A 70 -9.19 -8.48 -6.98
C ALA A 70 -9.27 -8.07 -8.45
N ALA A 71 -10.33 -8.46 -9.13
CA ALA A 71 -10.62 -8.01 -10.48
C ALA A 71 -12.06 -7.49 -10.54
N ASP A 72 -12.25 -6.32 -11.12
CA ASP A 72 -13.55 -5.81 -11.52
C ASP A 72 -13.75 -6.09 -13.00
N ALA A 73 -14.77 -6.86 -13.35
CA ALA A 73 -15.05 -7.29 -14.71
C ALA A 73 -16.55 -7.16 -15.05
N PRO A 74 -17.10 -5.94 -15.03
CA PRO A 74 -18.50 -5.73 -15.35
C PRO A 74 -18.77 -6.01 -16.84
N PRO A 75 -19.96 -6.52 -17.19
CA PRO A 75 -20.31 -6.79 -18.58
C PRO A 75 -20.18 -5.53 -19.45
N GLY A 76 -19.44 -5.64 -20.54
CA GLY A 76 -19.29 -4.55 -21.52
C GLY A 76 -18.40 -3.38 -21.09
N ALA A 77 -17.72 -3.48 -19.95
CA ALA A 77 -16.77 -2.47 -19.49
C ALA A 77 -15.34 -3.05 -19.40
N PRO A 78 -14.28 -2.21 -19.42
CA PRO A 78 -12.92 -2.66 -19.23
C PRO A 78 -12.75 -3.46 -17.94
N ILE A 79 -11.93 -4.50 -17.99
CA ILE A 79 -11.56 -5.25 -16.80
C ILE A 79 -10.48 -4.45 -16.05
N VAL A 80 -10.68 -4.25 -14.75
CA VAL A 80 -9.69 -3.62 -13.89
C VAL A 80 -9.16 -4.63 -12.91
N LEU A 81 -7.86 -4.88 -12.95
CA LEU A 81 -7.16 -5.70 -11.97
C LEU A 81 -6.65 -4.80 -10.85
N HIS A 82 -6.76 -5.27 -9.63
CA HIS A 82 -6.30 -4.58 -8.44
C HIS A 82 -5.33 -5.45 -7.66
N ALA A 83 -4.29 -4.85 -7.10
CA ALA A 83 -3.46 -5.45 -6.07
C ALA A 83 -3.20 -4.43 -4.95
N LEU A 84 -3.59 -4.77 -3.74
CA LEU A 84 -3.19 -4.04 -2.54
C LEU A 84 -2.00 -4.76 -1.93
N VAL A 85 -0.89 -4.05 -1.80
CA VAL A 85 0.41 -4.59 -1.41
C VAL A 85 0.86 -3.89 -0.13
N SER A 86 1.27 -4.63 0.86
CA SER A 86 1.75 -4.07 2.13
C SER A 86 3.06 -4.71 2.55
N ASN A 87 4.05 -3.87 2.88
CA ASN A 87 5.28 -4.32 3.52
C ASN A 87 5.07 -4.33 5.05
N TRP A 88 4.47 -5.40 5.53
CA TRP A 88 4.08 -5.58 6.91
C TRP A 88 4.73 -6.81 7.52
N ASN A 89 5.21 -6.69 8.75
CA ASN A 89 5.66 -7.84 9.54
C ASN A 89 4.85 -7.94 10.85
N CYS A 90 3.98 -8.92 10.95
CA CYS A 90 3.13 -9.15 12.12
C CYS A 90 3.90 -9.62 13.37
N ASN A 91 5.17 -9.94 13.25
CA ASN A 91 6.01 -10.43 14.34
C ASN A 91 6.75 -9.31 15.11
N VAL A 92 6.56 -8.06 14.72
CA VAL A 92 7.10 -6.93 15.47
C VAL A 92 6.21 -6.70 16.70
N LYS A 93 6.55 -7.32 17.81
CA LYS A 93 5.87 -7.09 19.09
C LYS A 93 6.06 -5.68 19.61
N ASP A 94 7.19 -5.07 19.29
CA ASP A 94 7.47 -3.68 19.62
C ASP A 94 8.58 -3.14 18.74
N ALA A 95 8.29 -2.12 17.95
CA ALA A 95 9.33 -1.39 17.21
C ALA A 95 10.31 -0.65 18.16
N ALA A 96 9.95 -0.58 19.46
CA ALA A 96 10.74 0.08 20.50
C ALA A 96 11.66 -0.89 21.26
N ASP A 97 11.53 -2.20 21.09
CA ASP A 97 12.42 -3.16 21.74
C ASP A 97 13.44 -3.75 20.76
N PRO A 98 14.65 -3.17 20.69
CA PRO A 98 15.71 -3.69 19.84
C PRO A 98 16.18 -5.10 20.23
N SER A 99 15.79 -5.61 21.41
CA SER A 99 16.13 -6.97 21.86
C SER A 99 15.25 -8.04 21.22
N THR A 100 14.09 -7.68 20.70
CA THR A 100 13.21 -8.60 19.95
C THR A 100 13.56 -8.67 18.45
N GLY A 101 14.43 -7.84 17.97
CA GLY A 101 15.30 -8.05 16.80
C GLY A 101 14.64 -8.06 15.42
N CYS A 102 13.35 -7.82 15.27
CA CYS A 102 12.67 -7.85 13.97
C CYS A 102 12.44 -6.45 13.41
N ALA A 103 13.50 -5.82 12.94
CA ALA A 103 13.35 -4.65 12.10
C ALA A 103 12.72 -5.07 10.76
N ILE A 104 11.63 -4.42 10.36
CA ILE A 104 11.11 -4.55 9.00
C ILE A 104 12.12 -3.91 8.07
N ALA A 105 12.57 -4.64 7.06
CA ALA A 105 13.42 -4.10 6.03
C ALA A 105 12.61 -3.50 4.88
N THR A 106 13.21 -2.58 4.15
CA THR A 106 12.69 -2.15 2.86
C THR A 106 12.61 -3.35 1.92
N ALA A 107 11.48 -3.56 1.29
CA ALA A 107 11.30 -4.59 0.28
C ALA A 107 11.63 -4.02 -1.09
N SER A 108 12.73 -4.50 -1.70
CA SER A 108 13.19 -4.07 -3.02
C SER A 108 12.93 -5.14 -4.07
N GLY A 109 12.70 -4.71 -5.31
CA GLY A 109 12.51 -5.62 -6.45
C GLY A 109 11.21 -6.44 -6.37
N VAL A 110 10.18 -5.91 -5.72
CA VAL A 110 8.87 -6.57 -5.63
C VAL A 110 8.22 -6.61 -7.01
N VAL A 111 8.00 -7.82 -7.53
CA VAL A 111 7.31 -8.04 -8.80
C VAL A 111 5.96 -8.69 -8.53
N ILE A 112 4.89 -8.06 -9.01
CA ILE A 112 3.54 -8.62 -8.94
C ILE A 112 3.21 -9.22 -10.29
N ALA A 113 2.88 -10.51 -10.32
CA ALA A 113 2.45 -11.22 -11.50
C ALA A 113 0.96 -11.56 -11.42
N PHE A 114 0.17 -11.03 -12.33
CA PHE A 114 -1.24 -11.37 -12.48
C PHE A 114 -1.34 -12.51 -13.49
N ALA A 115 -1.64 -13.70 -13.02
CA ALA A 115 -1.87 -14.90 -13.82
C ALA A 115 -3.36 -15.26 -13.88
N ASN A 116 -3.72 -16.20 -14.75
CA ASN A 116 -5.11 -16.65 -14.92
C ASN A 116 -6.08 -15.49 -15.20
N LEU A 117 -5.68 -14.61 -16.11
CA LEU A 117 -6.49 -13.46 -16.49
C LEU A 117 -7.88 -13.90 -16.99
N PRO A 118 -8.92 -13.08 -16.75
CA PRO A 118 -10.25 -13.37 -17.27
C PRO A 118 -10.25 -13.61 -18.78
N ALA A 119 -11.13 -14.48 -19.26
CA ALA A 119 -11.29 -14.74 -20.68
C ALA A 119 -11.64 -13.42 -21.41
N GLY A 120 -10.98 -13.16 -22.54
CA GLY A 120 -11.14 -11.91 -23.28
C GLY A 120 -10.25 -10.76 -22.82
N ALA A 121 -9.42 -10.96 -21.79
CA ALA A 121 -8.44 -9.98 -21.38
C ALA A 121 -7.45 -9.72 -22.52
N LYS A 122 -7.29 -8.45 -22.89
CA LYS A 122 -6.31 -8.00 -23.89
C LYS A 122 -5.12 -7.32 -23.20
N ALA A 123 -4.20 -6.85 -24.03
CA ALA A 123 -3.08 -6.06 -23.56
C ALA A 123 -3.53 -4.93 -22.64
N PRO A 124 -2.75 -4.59 -21.60
CA PRO A 124 -3.10 -3.50 -20.69
C PRO A 124 -3.20 -2.18 -21.44
N ALA A 125 -4.29 -1.46 -21.22
CA ALA A 125 -4.48 -0.11 -21.73
C ALA A 125 -3.76 0.92 -20.86
N SER A 126 -3.74 0.69 -19.56
CA SER A 126 -3.03 1.55 -18.60
C SER A 126 -2.75 0.79 -17.30
N ALA A 127 -1.75 1.24 -16.58
CA ALA A 127 -1.51 0.83 -15.21
C ALA A 127 -1.04 2.01 -14.37
N ALA A 128 -1.44 2.00 -13.12
CA ALA A 128 -1.03 3.00 -12.14
C ALA A 128 -0.77 2.33 -10.80
N PHE A 129 0.07 2.95 -9.97
CA PHE A 129 0.20 2.61 -8.59
C PHE A 129 0.06 3.86 -7.72
N SER A 130 -0.40 3.65 -6.52
CA SER A 130 -0.51 4.65 -5.47
C SER A 130 0.25 4.15 -4.25
N LEU A 131 0.95 5.04 -3.55
CA LEU A 131 1.83 4.67 -2.45
C LEU A 131 1.51 5.47 -1.19
N ILE A 132 1.57 4.80 -0.06
CA ILE A 132 1.57 5.40 1.28
C ILE A 132 2.85 4.92 1.95
N ASP A 133 3.73 5.86 2.30
CA ASP A 133 4.98 5.61 3.01
C ASP A 133 5.40 6.84 3.81
N SER A 134 6.66 6.93 4.24
CA SER A 134 7.16 8.08 5.01
C SER A 134 7.17 9.40 4.23
N THR A 135 7.04 9.36 2.89
CA THR A 135 7.11 10.52 1.99
C THR A 135 5.83 10.75 1.17
N HIS A 136 5.03 9.71 0.97
CA HIS A 136 3.80 9.76 0.17
C HIS A 136 2.56 9.61 1.05
N ALA A 137 1.57 10.48 0.82
CA ALA A 137 0.31 10.52 1.58
C ALA A 137 0.52 10.62 3.12
N TRP A 138 1.62 11.27 3.52
CA TRP A 138 2.04 11.42 4.91
C TRP A 138 1.90 12.87 5.38
N ALA A 139 0.70 13.28 5.70
CA ALA A 139 0.39 14.66 6.11
C ALA A 139 1.20 15.17 7.32
N ARG A 140 1.76 14.26 8.15
CA ARG A 140 2.63 14.64 9.26
C ARG A 140 3.87 15.40 8.80
N ASN A 141 4.36 15.16 7.58
CA ASN A 141 5.51 15.91 7.06
C ASN A 141 5.18 17.40 6.90
N ALA A 142 3.99 17.71 6.37
CA ALA A 142 3.52 19.11 6.28
C ALA A 142 3.30 19.72 7.66
N PHE A 143 2.74 18.98 8.62
CA PHE A 143 2.58 19.42 9.99
C PHE A 143 3.93 19.79 10.64
N VAL A 144 4.94 18.94 10.49
CA VAL A 144 6.30 19.18 11.02
C VAL A 144 6.95 20.37 10.32
N ALA A 145 6.83 20.46 9.00
CA ALA A 145 7.36 21.58 8.21
C ALA A 145 6.72 22.92 8.61
N ASN A 146 5.47 22.91 9.06
CA ASN A 146 4.76 24.06 9.61
C ASN A 146 5.12 24.40 11.07
N GLY A 147 6.12 23.73 11.67
CA GLY A 147 6.56 23.97 13.04
C GLY A 147 5.71 23.27 14.11
N SER A 148 4.98 22.22 13.73
CA SER A 148 4.14 21.40 14.64
C SER A 148 3.16 22.23 15.49
N PRO A 149 2.33 23.08 14.89
CA PRO A 149 1.50 24.03 15.61
C PRO A 149 0.43 23.32 16.45
N LEU A 150 0.25 23.76 17.69
CA LEU A 150 -0.84 23.27 18.56
C LEU A 150 -2.22 23.65 18.01
N TYR A 151 -2.30 24.83 17.41
CA TYR A 151 -3.49 25.41 16.76
C TYR A 151 -3.13 25.82 15.33
N PRO A 152 -3.17 24.87 14.36
CA PRO A 152 -2.85 25.19 12.98
C PRO A 152 -3.87 26.16 12.39
N THR A 153 -3.39 27.06 11.57
CA THR A 153 -4.21 27.95 10.76
C THR A 153 -4.95 27.17 9.67
N PRO A 154 -6.04 27.69 9.09
CA PRO A 154 -6.70 27.07 7.95
C PRO A 154 -5.77 26.75 6.78
N ALA A 155 -4.77 27.60 6.50
CA ALA A 155 -3.79 27.37 5.44
C ALA A 155 -2.88 26.17 5.77
N GLN A 156 -2.46 26.02 7.02
CA GLN A 156 -1.65 24.88 7.47
C GLN A 156 -2.45 23.58 7.41
N ILE A 157 -3.72 23.62 7.82
CA ILE A 157 -4.62 22.45 7.69
C ILE A 157 -4.80 22.07 6.21
N ALA A 158 -4.98 23.06 5.33
CA ALA A 158 -5.10 22.79 3.89
C ALA A 158 -3.83 22.15 3.31
N ALA A 159 -2.64 22.60 3.72
CA ALA A 159 -1.37 22.00 3.33
C ALA A 159 -1.22 20.54 3.84
N GLU A 160 -1.67 20.27 5.06
CA GLU A 160 -1.69 18.91 5.61
C GLU A 160 -2.69 18.01 4.85
N MET A 161 -3.88 18.54 4.51
CA MET A 161 -4.87 17.84 3.69
C MET A 161 -4.28 17.45 2.32
N GLU A 162 -3.63 18.40 1.65
CA GLU A 162 -2.97 18.17 0.37
C GLU A 162 -1.86 17.09 0.49
N ALA A 163 -1.01 17.20 1.51
CA ALA A 163 0.05 16.22 1.76
C ALA A 163 -0.48 14.82 2.15
N SER A 164 -1.74 14.71 2.52
CA SER A 164 -2.40 13.44 2.80
C SER A 164 -2.93 12.73 1.55
N LEU A 165 -2.96 13.40 0.40
CA LEU A 165 -3.57 12.82 -0.80
C LEU A 165 -2.74 11.66 -1.34
N VAL A 166 -3.44 10.62 -1.74
CA VAL A 166 -2.86 9.48 -2.46
C VAL A 166 -2.91 9.80 -3.95
N VAL A 167 -1.76 9.98 -4.56
CA VAL A 167 -1.65 10.36 -5.97
C VAL A 167 -1.27 9.14 -6.81
N PRO A 168 -2.14 8.70 -7.75
CA PRO A 168 -1.79 7.63 -8.67
C PRO A 168 -0.68 8.05 -9.64
N VAL A 169 0.31 7.19 -9.82
CA VAL A 169 1.44 7.37 -10.73
C VAL A 169 1.41 6.25 -11.77
N ALA A 170 1.58 6.59 -13.05
CA ALA A 170 1.66 5.60 -14.11
C ALA A 170 2.87 4.67 -13.89
N ILE A 171 2.68 3.38 -14.14
CA ILE A 171 3.73 2.37 -14.00
C ILE A 171 3.75 1.46 -15.23
N PRO A 172 4.92 1.06 -15.73
CA PRO A 172 5.01 0.16 -16.87
C PRO A 172 4.52 -1.25 -16.51
N VAL A 173 3.82 -1.88 -17.44
CA VAL A 173 3.38 -3.26 -17.36
C VAL A 173 4.07 -4.07 -18.43
N SER A 174 4.60 -5.22 -18.07
CA SER A 174 5.13 -6.20 -19.01
C SER A 174 4.11 -7.34 -19.18
N ALA A 175 3.90 -7.76 -20.42
CA ALA A 175 3.06 -8.91 -20.76
C ALA A 175 3.92 -10.04 -21.32
N GLY A 176 3.79 -11.24 -20.79
CA GLY A 176 4.54 -12.41 -21.26
C GLY A 176 4.10 -13.67 -20.54
N GLY A 177 4.21 -14.82 -21.24
CA GLY A 177 3.91 -16.13 -20.63
C GLY A 177 2.48 -16.30 -20.11
N GLY A 178 1.50 -15.54 -20.63
CA GLY A 178 0.11 -15.57 -20.14
C GLY A 178 -0.11 -14.82 -18.83
N ALA A 179 0.84 -14.00 -18.42
CA ALA A 179 0.75 -13.17 -17.23
C ALA A 179 1.07 -11.70 -17.53
N LEU A 180 0.60 -10.80 -16.67
CA LEU A 180 1.00 -9.40 -16.62
C LEU A 180 1.87 -9.20 -15.39
N THR A 181 2.99 -8.51 -15.57
CA THR A 181 3.92 -8.25 -14.47
C THR A 181 4.16 -6.76 -14.30
N ILE A 182 4.23 -6.33 -13.04
CA ILE A 182 4.61 -4.98 -12.63
C ILE A 182 5.73 -5.10 -11.61
N THR A 183 6.79 -4.31 -11.78
CA THR A 183 7.82 -4.13 -10.76
C THR A 183 7.51 -2.88 -9.98
N LEU A 184 7.32 -3.02 -8.67
CA LEU A 184 7.08 -1.89 -7.77
C LEU A 184 8.39 -1.19 -7.42
N PRO A 185 8.34 0.10 -7.08
CA PRO A 185 9.45 0.76 -6.39
C PRO A 185 9.70 0.09 -5.04
N ASP A 186 10.80 0.46 -4.41
CA ASP A 186 11.11 -0.02 -3.07
C ASP A 186 9.99 0.35 -2.09
N LEU A 187 9.54 -0.63 -1.34
CA LEU A 187 8.52 -0.45 -0.31
C LEU A 187 9.19 -0.35 1.06
N GLU A 188 9.14 0.83 1.65
CA GLU A 188 9.60 1.07 3.01
C GLU A 188 8.87 0.17 4.02
N PRO A 189 9.39 0.00 5.23
CA PRO A 189 8.64 -0.60 6.33
C PRO A 189 7.27 0.07 6.51
N TYR A 190 6.24 -0.74 6.62
CA TYR A 190 4.83 -0.30 6.73
C TYR A 190 4.26 0.45 5.51
N ALA A 191 4.98 0.49 4.40
CA ALA A 191 4.44 1.02 3.16
C ALA A 191 3.24 0.20 2.67
N THR A 192 2.26 0.89 2.11
CA THR A 192 1.11 0.27 1.45
C THR A 192 1.00 0.83 0.05
N ALA A 193 0.93 -0.04 -0.96
CA ALA A 193 0.75 0.34 -2.35
C ALA A 193 -0.54 -0.27 -2.91
N HIS A 194 -1.25 0.47 -3.73
CA HIS A 194 -2.38 -0.01 -4.50
C HIS A 194 -2.04 0.07 -5.99
N VAL A 195 -2.07 -1.06 -6.65
CA VAL A 195 -1.84 -1.20 -8.09
C VAL A 195 -3.16 -1.40 -8.79
N THR A 196 -3.35 -0.70 -9.91
CA THR A 196 -4.49 -0.90 -10.82
C THR A 196 -3.98 -1.13 -12.23
N ILE A 197 -4.54 -2.13 -12.93
CA ILE A 197 -4.29 -2.37 -14.35
C ILE A 197 -5.63 -2.40 -15.07
N THR A 198 -5.83 -1.50 -16.01
CA THR A 198 -7.01 -1.52 -16.88
C THR A 198 -6.69 -2.29 -18.15
N LEU A 199 -7.47 -3.31 -18.45
CA LEU A 199 -7.35 -4.12 -19.65
C LEU A 199 -8.30 -3.58 -20.72
N ALA A 200 -7.82 -3.53 -21.97
CA ALA A 200 -8.69 -3.18 -23.09
C ALA A 200 -9.76 -4.24 -23.29
N LEU A 201 -10.94 -3.82 -23.76
CA LEU A 201 -11.99 -4.74 -24.23
C LEU A 201 -11.59 -5.39 -25.56
N SER A 202 -12.10 -6.60 -25.77
CA SER A 202 -12.01 -7.33 -27.05
C SER A 202 -12.94 -6.77 -28.10
#